data_e25d5494b5e5c96e1c87d024710b801b
#
_entry.id   e25d5494b5e5c96e1c87d024710b801b
#
_cell.length_a   1.000
_cell.length_b   1.000
_cell.length_c   1.000
_cell.angle_alpha   90.00
_cell.angle_beta   90.00
_cell.angle_gamma   90.00
#
_symmetry.space_group_name_H-M   'P 1'
#
loop_
_entity.id
_entity.type
_entity.pdbx_description
1 polymer ?
#
loop_
_entity_poly.entity_id
_entity_poly.type
_entity_poly.pdbx_seq_one_letter_code
_entity_poly.pdbx_strand_id
1 'polypeptide(L)'
;MKKILLIAITVCIIGGASGYFGYKAYTKPTVSIKEVSANSDGTGTLLEIKEISKQPVEDELPMEMTEEQIQNTIHAMSHQKVKAKDKWGFIPLTDERINRLLDIVKENEETYKDSDIYIAILTRWKAHDFSRIDKDHNSIWKIQKGNIGKAKGILSLDEEKAFIREHFEVE
;
A
#
# COMPACT_ATOMS: atom_id res chain seq x y z
N MET A 1 30.35 7.02 33.49
CA MET A 1 29.92 8.07 32.55
C MET A 1 29.64 7.55 31.13
N LYS A 2 30.56 6.81 30.47
CA LYS A 2 30.33 6.28 29.08
C LYS A 2 29.09 5.35 28.94
N LYS A 3 28.79 4.50 29.93
CA LYS A 3 27.63 3.59 29.92
C LYS A 3 26.28 4.34 30.03
N ILE A 4 26.21 5.38 30.80
CA ILE A 4 25.01 6.21 30.97
C ILE A 4 24.72 6.99 29.68
N LEU A 5 25.77 7.48 29.01
CA LEU A 5 25.64 8.17 27.74
C LEU A 5 25.11 7.25 26.63
N LEU A 6 25.61 6.00 26.57
CA LEU A 6 25.14 5.00 25.61
C LEU A 6 23.66 4.65 25.82
N ILE A 7 23.21 4.48 27.06
CA ILE A 7 21.81 4.21 27.38
C ILE A 7 20.91 5.40 27.01
N ALA A 8 21.35 6.62 27.28
CA ALA A 8 20.58 7.82 26.90
C ALA A 8 20.44 7.96 25.38
N ILE A 9 21.48 7.68 24.59
CA ILE A 9 21.42 7.69 23.12
C ILE A 9 20.48 6.61 22.60
N THR A 10 20.52 5.40 23.15
CA THR A 10 19.65 4.29 22.74
C THR A 10 18.18 4.60 23.05
N VAL A 11 17.88 5.18 24.20
CA VAL A 11 16.51 5.59 24.58
C VAL A 11 15.99 6.71 23.68
N CYS A 12 16.83 7.67 23.29
CA CYS A 12 16.44 8.73 22.36
C CYS A 12 16.16 8.20 20.95
N ILE A 13 16.93 7.22 20.47
CA ILE A 13 16.70 6.61 19.14
C ILE A 13 15.40 5.79 19.14
N ILE A 14 15.16 4.99 20.18
CA ILE A 14 13.92 4.20 20.31
C ILE A 14 12.70 5.13 20.49
N GLY A 15 12.80 6.15 21.33
CA GLY A 15 11.75 7.13 21.55
C GLY A 15 11.46 7.98 20.31
N GLY A 16 12.49 8.37 19.56
CA GLY A 16 12.35 9.11 18.30
C GLY A 16 11.71 8.29 17.20
N ALA A 17 12.13 7.03 17.03
CA ALA A 17 11.53 6.12 16.07
C ALA A 17 10.07 5.81 16.42
N SER A 18 9.76 5.48 17.67
CA SER A 18 8.39 5.20 18.11
C SER A 18 7.48 6.44 17.99
N GLY A 19 7.99 7.62 18.28
CA GLY A 19 7.27 8.90 18.13
C GLY A 19 7.01 9.23 16.66
N TYR A 20 7.98 8.99 15.78
CA TYR A 20 7.84 9.22 14.34
C TYR A 20 6.83 8.23 13.71
N PHE A 21 6.93 6.94 14.02
CA PHE A 21 5.95 5.95 13.55
C PHE A 21 4.56 6.18 14.14
N GLY A 22 4.46 6.55 15.41
CA GLY A 22 3.19 6.92 16.05
C GLY A 22 2.57 8.16 15.45
N TYR A 23 3.36 9.18 15.11
CA TYR A 23 2.91 10.40 14.43
C TYR A 23 2.42 10.10 13.01
N LYS A 24 3.18 9.30 12.23
CA LYS A 24 2.78 8.89 10.87
C LYS A 24 1.53 8.00 10.84
N ALA A 25 1.30 7.21 11.89
CA ALA A 25 0.08 6.41 12.04
C ALA A 25 -1.15 7.25 12.45
N TYR A 26 -0.94 8.45 12.98
CA TYR A 26 -2.03 9.34 13.42
C TYR A 26 -2.50 10.31 12.33
N THR A 27 -1.65 10.67 11.37
CA THR A 27 -2.02 11.57 10.29
C THR A 27 -2.50 10.78 9.08
N LYS A 28 -3.77 10.99 8.69
CA LYS A 28 -4.31 10.40 7.45
C LYS A 28 -3.60 11.02 6.25
N PRO A 29 -3.24 10.21 5.23
CA PRO A 29 -2.76 10.77 3.96
C PRO A 29 -3.83 11.65 3.32
N THR A 30 -3.44 12.79 2.76
CA THR A 30 -4.34 13.65 1.98
C THR A 30 -4.32 13.21 0.52
N VAL A 31 -5.50 12.98 -0.03
CA VAL A 31 -5.66 12.47 -1.42
C VAL A 31 -6.67 13.29 -2.20
N SER A 32 -6.47 13.40 -3.51
CA SER A 32 -7.51 13.80 -4.46
C SER A 32 -8.09 12.57 -5.15
N ILE A 33 -9.37 12.60 -5.48
CA ILE A 33 -10.10 11.51 -6.13
C ILE A 33 -10.55 11.97 -7.51
N LYS A 34 -10.30 11.14 -8.52
CA LYS A 34 -10.78 11.34 -9.88
C LYS A 34 -11.49 10.09 -10.38
N GLU A 35 -12.67 10.27 -10.96
CA GLU A 35 -13.32 9.21 -11.74
C GLU A 35 -12.73 9.17 -13.15
N VAL A 36 -12.27 7.99 -13.57
CA VAL A 36 -11.70 7.77 -14.90
C VAL A 36 -12.36 6.57 -15.55
N SER A 37 -12.33 6.51 -16.88
CA SER A 37 -12.82 5.35 -17.62
C SER A 37 -11.95 4.12 -17.33
N ALA A 38 -12.61 3.01 -17.02
CA ALA A 38 -11.91 1.74 -16.76
C ALA A 38 -11.40 1.09 -18.05
N ASN A 39 -12.07 1.33 -19.17
CA ASN A 39 -11.78 0.72 -20.46
C ASN A 39 -11.41 1.75 -21.52
N SER A 40 -10.65 1.33 -22.53
CA SER A 40 -10.25 2.17 -23.66
C SER A 40 -11.43 2.63 -24.54
N ASP A 41 -12.56 1.94 -24.49
CA ASP A 41 -13.80 2.28 -25.17
C ASP A 41 -14.69 3.28 -24.41
N GLY A 42 -14.21 3.76 -23.24
CA GLY A 42 -14.94 4.70 -22.39
C GLY A 42 -15.99 4.05 -21.49
N THR A 43 -16.09 2.72 -21.48
CA THR A 43 -17.04 1.99 -20.61
C THR A 43 -16.42 1.66 -19.25
N GLY A 44 -17.29 1.59 -18.23
CA GLY A 44 -16.86 1.37 -16.86
C GLY A 44 -16.23 2.63 -16.24
N THR A 45 -16.26 2.68 -14.91
CA THR A 45 -15.66 3.77 -14.14
C THR A 45 -14.81 3.17 -13.03
N LEU A 46 -13.63 3.71 -12.83
CA LEU A 46 -12.78 3.41 -11.67
C LEU A 46 -12.36 4.69 -10.97
N LEU A 47 -11.94 4.56 -9.73
CA LEU A 47 -11.34 5.66 -8.96
C LEU A 47 -9.83 5.61 -9.10
N GLU A 48 -9.28 6.68 -9.61
CA GLU A 48 -7.87 7.03 -9.51
C GLU A 48 -7.70 7.98 -8.34
N ILE A 49 -6.76 7.68 -7.46
CA ILE A 49 -6.39 8.58 -6.37
C ILE A 49 -4.96 9.05 -6.55
N LYS A 50 -4.76 10.31 -6.23
CA LYS A 50 -3.44 10.92 -6.18
C LYS A 50 -3.19 11.44 -4.77
N GLU A 51 -2.09 11.05 -4.15
CA GLU A 51 -1.71 11.59 -2.86
C GLU A 51 -1.09 12.97 -3.01
N ILE A 52 -1.52 13.88 -2.13
CA ILE A 52 -0.98 15.22 -2.02
C ILE A 52 0.10 15.18 -0.94
N SER A 53 1.22 14.52 -1.24
CA SER A 53 2.35 14.42 -0.34
C SER A 53 3.44 15.41 -0.73
N LYS A 54 4.16 15.91 0.30
CA LYS A 54 5.38 16.71 0.10
C LYS A 54 6.64 15.85 0.03
N GLN A 55 6.53 14.56 0.31
CA GLN A 55 7.67 13.63 0.28
C GLN A 55 7.65 12.84 -1.02
N PRO A 56 8.82 12.70 -1.70
CA PRO A 56 8.96 11.81 -2.83
C PRO A 56 8.61 10.37 -2.46
N VAL A 57 8.01 9.62 -3.38
CA VAL A 57 7.66 8.21 -3.15
C VAL A 57 8.90 7.34 -2.90
N GLU A 58 10.05 7.75 -3.40
CA GLU A 58 11.34 7.09 -3.20
C GLU A 58 11.78 7.11 -1.73
N ASP A 59 11.45 8.17 -1.00
CA ASP A 59 11.75 8.28 0.44
C ASP A 59 10.82 7.39 1.28
N GLU A 60 9.60 7.16 0.81
CA GLU A 60 8.64 6.27 1.46
C GLU A 60 8.93 4.80 1.14
N LEU A 61 9.28 4.51 -0.11
CA LEU A 61 9.55 3.18 -0.63
C LEU A 61 10.98 3.11 -1.17
N PRO A 62 11.99 2.95 -0.30
CA PRO A 62 13.39 2.85 -0.70
C PRO A 62 13.67 1.55 -1.48
N MET A 63 14.76 1.51 -2.27
CA MET A 63 15.13 0.34 -3.08
C MET A 63 15.44 -0.90 -2.23
N GLU A 64 15.89 -0.68 -0.99
CA GLU A 64 16.33 -1.70 -0.05
C GLU A 64 15.16 -2.29 0.79
N MET A 65 13.92 -2.15 0.35
CA MET A 65 12.78 -2.79 1.02
C MET A 65 12.99 -4.29 1.13
N THR A 66 12.61 -4.84 2.28
CA THR A 66 12.54 -6.30 2.43
C THR A 66 11.32 -6.86 1.70
N GLU A 67 11.36 -8.15 1.37
CA GLU A 67 10.20 -8.83 0.75
C GLU A 67 8.94 -8.73 1.61
N GLU A 68 9.08 -8.81 2.94
CA GLU A 68 7.96 -8.61 3.87
C GLU A 68 7.36 -7.20 3.76
N GLN A 69 8.19 -6.17 3.62
CA GLN A 69 7.71 -4.80 3.41
C GLN A 69 6.96 -4.64 2.09
N ILE A 70 7.43 -5.28 0.99
CA ILE A 70 6.71 -5.33 -0.28
C ILE A 70 5.34 -5.98 -0.11
N GLN A 71 5.28 -7.15 0.52
CA GLN A 71 4.02 -7.84 0.81
C GLN A 71 3.05 -6.95 1.59
N ASN A 72 3.53 -6.34 2.68
CA ASN A 72 2.72 -5.49 3.54
C ASN A 72 2.18 -4.28 2.79
N THR A 73 2.99 -3.67 1.92
CA THR A 73 2.59 -2.50 1.13
C THR A 73 1.54 -2.86 0.08
N ILE A 74 1.76 -3.91 -0.72
CA ILE A 74 0.78 -4.38 -1.72
C ILE A 74 -0.53 -4.76 -1.03
N HIS A 75 -0.46 -5.47 0.11
CA HIS A 75 -1.64 -5.86 0.88
C HIS A 75 -2.43 -4.63 1.35
N ALA A 76 -1.77 -3.68 1.99
CA ALA A 76 -2.40 -2.47 2.51
C ALA A 76 -3.01 -1.58 1.40
N MET A 77 -2.35 -1.47 0.23
CA MET A 77 -2.88 -0.77 -0.94
C MET A 77 -4.15 -1.44 -1.48
N SER A 78 -4.21 -2.77 -1.49
CA SER A 78 -5.38 -3.51 -1.99
C SER A 78 -6.65 -3.30 -1.16
N HIS A 79 -6.50 -2.95 0.12
CA HIS A 79 -7.62 -2.71 1.04
C HIS A 79 -8.62 -1.67 0.54
N GLN A 80 -8.13 -0.70 -0.25
CA GLN A 80 -8.97 0.34 -0.85
C GLN A 80 -10.08 -0.24 -1.74
N LYS A 81 -9.83 -1.38 -2.39
CA LYS A 81 -10.73 -1.92 -3.42
C LYS A 81 -11.40 -3.25 -3.07
N VAL A 82 -11.07 -3.88 -1.94
CA VAL A 82 -11.57 -5.23 -1.62
C VAL A 82 -12.59 -5.25 -0.50
N LYS A 83 -13.55 -6.19 -0.56
CA LYS A 83 -14.46 -6.53 0.52
C LYS A 83 -13.79 -7.53 1.46
N ALA A 84 -13.24 -7.04 2.56
CA ALA A 84 -12.71 -7.86 3.64
C ALA A 84 -13.23 -7.35 4.98
N LYS A 85 -13.42 -8.26 5.96
CA LYS A 85 -14.02 -7.88 7.24
C LYS A 85 -13.05 -7.07 8.09
N ASP A 86 -11.85 -7.59 8.28
CA ASP A 86 -10.84 -6.97 9.14
C ASP A 86 -9.65 -6.56 8.26
N LYS A 87 -9.46 -5.26 8.08
CA LYS A 87 -8.39 -4.68 7.29
C LYS A 87 -7.45 -3.91 8.22
N TRP A 88 -6.15 -4.21 8.14
CA TRP A 88 -5.14 -3.54 8.94
C TRP A 88 -4.10 -2.87 8.05
N GLY A 89 -3.92 -1.56 8.27
CA GLY A 89 -3.05 -0.74 7.44
C GLY A 89 -3.75 -0.28 6.16
N PHE A 90 -3.61 1.00 5.88
CA PHE A 90 -4.23 1.66 4.74
C PHE A 90 -3.18 2.53 4.07
N ILE A 91 -2.83 2.19 2.83
CA ILE A 91 -1.90 2.94 1.98
C ILE A 91 -2.67 3.31 0.72
N PRO A 92 -2.67 4.60 0.32
CA PRO A 92 -3.33 5.02 -0.91
C PRO A 92 -2.79 4.25 -2.12
N LEU A 93 -3.68 3.65 -2.90
CA LEU A 93 -3.34 2.91 -4.12
C LEU A 93 -3.17 3.92 -5.25
N THR A 94 -1.96 4.45 -5.41
CA THR A 94 -1.59 5.45 -6.42
C THR A 94 -0.69 4.86 -7.48
N ASP A 95 -0.71 5.46 -8.68
CA ASP A 95 0.14 5.05 -9.79
C ASP A 95 1.64 5.21 -9.46
N GLU A 96 1.99 6.24 -8.69
CA GLU A 96 3.38 6.47 -8.25
C GLU A 96 3.87 5.31 -7.40
N ARG A 97 3.07 4.84 -6.42
CA ARG A 97 3.43 3.68 -5.58
C ARG A 97 3.47 2.38 -6.36
N ILE A 98 2.51 2.16 -7.27
CA ILE A 98 2.49 0.97 -8.13
C ILE A 98 3.77 0.91 -8.97
N ASN A 99 4.14 2.02 -9.64
CA ASN A 99 5.33 2.08 -10.46
C ASN A 99 6.59 1.87 -9.62
N ARG A 100 6.69 2.56 -8.48
CA ARG A 100 7.85 2.43 -7.58
C ARG A 100 8.02 1.02 -7.05
N LEU A 101 6.96 0.37 -6.59
CA LEU A 101 7.01 -1.02 -6.13
C LEU A 101 7.42 -1.97 -7.26
N LEU A 102 6.93 -1.75 -8.48
CA LEU A 102 7.30 -2.57 -9.63
C LEU A 102 8.79 -2.45 -9.95
N ASP A 103 9.36 -1.25 -9.85
CA ASP A 103 10.80 -1.02 -10.05
C ASP A 103 11.61 -1.71 -8.95
N ILE A 104 11.21 -1.58 -7.68
CA ILE A 104 11.88 -2.25 -6.55
C ILE A 104 11.85 -3.77 -6.70
N VAL A 105 10.69 -4.34 -7.04
CA VAL A 105 10.56 -5.81 -7.17
C VAL A 105 11.39 -6.33 -8.34
N LYS A 106 11.45 -5.62 -9.46
CA LYS A 106 12.29 -6.01 -10.60
C LYS A 106 13.77 -5.95 -10.30
N GLU A 107 14.22 -4.93 -9.57
CA GLU A 107 15.62 -4.81 -9.17
C GLU A 107 16.04 -5.92 -8.20
N ASN A 108 15.10 -6.39 -7.37
CA ASN A 108 15.32 -7.43 -6.38
C ASN A 108 14.75 -8.80 -6.78
N GLU A 109 14.47 -9.04 -8.07
CA GLU A 109 13.74 -10.22 -8.58
C GLU A 109 14.40 -11.53 -8.17
N GLU A 110 15.73 -11.61 -8.21
CA GLU A 110 16.48 -12.80 -7.81
C GLU A 110 16.53 -13.00 -6.28
N THR A 111 16.25 -11.96 -5.51
CA THR A 111 16.32 -11.97 -4.04
C THR A 111 14.97 -12.33 -3.41
N TYR A 112 13.87 -11.84 -3.98
CA TYR A 112 12.53 -12.09 -3.46
C TYR A 112 11.98 -13.41 -3.95
N LYS A 113 11.51 -14.22 -3.01
CA LYS A 113 11.02 -15.57 -3.29
C LYS A 113 9.76 -15.60 -4.18
N ASP A 114 8.86 -14.66 -3.95
CA ASP A 114 7.57 -14.60 -4.62
C ASP A 114 7.48 -13.42 -5.61
N SER A 115 8.64 -12.96 -6.16
CA SER A 115 8.77 -11.82 -7.08
C SER A 115 7.82 -11.89 -8.27
N ASP A 116 7.67 -13.06 -8.90
CA ASP A 116 6.75 -13.30 -10.02
C ASP A 116 5.31 -12.91 -9.68
N ILE A 117 4.87 -13.21 -8.45
CA ILE A 117 3.51 -12.89 -7.98
C ILE A 117 3.36 -11.38 -7.85
N TYR A 118 4.35 -10.70 -7.25
CA TYR A 118 4.31 -9.25 -7.09
C TYR A 118 4.35 -8.51 -8.42
N ILE A 119 5.24 -8.92 -9.34
CA ILE A 119 5.32 -8.38 -10.70
C ILE A 119 3.99 -8.55 -11.43
N ALA A 120 3.39 -9.74 -11.37
CA ALA A 120 2.12 -10.01 -12.02
C ALA A 120 0.97 -9.14 -11.45
N ILE A 121 0.92 -8.94 -10.13
CA ILE A 121 -0.07 -8.07 -9.46
C ILE A 121 0.13 -6.62 -9.88
N LEU A 122 1.34 -6.09 -9.69
CA LEU A 122 1.65 -4.69 -9.93
C LEU A 122 1.54 -4.32 -11.42
N THR A 123 1.86 -5.24 -12.33
CA THR A 123 1.69 -5.02 -13.78
C THR A 123 0.22 -4.88 -14.15
N ARG A 124 -0.69 -5.68 -13.57
CA ARG A 124 -2.13 -5.50 -13.78
C ARG A 124 -2.61 -4.17 -13.23
N TRP A 125 -2.21 -3.82 -12.00
CA TRP A 125 -2.61 -2.56 -11.37
C TRP A 125 -2.08 -1.34 -12.13
N LYS A 126 -0.86 -1.41 -12.67
CA LYS A 126 -0.30 -0.38 -13.58
C LYS A 126 -1.12 -0.22 -14.87
N ALA A 127 -1.73 -1.28 -15.35
CA ALA A 127 -2.65 -1.25 -16.48
C ALA A 127 -4.09 -0.88 -16.07
N HIS A 128 -4.31 -0.44 -14.83
CA HIS A 128 -5.61 -0.16 -14.23
C HIS A 128 -6.60 -1.35 -14.28
N ASP A 129 -6.09 -2.58 -14.45
CA ASP A 129 -6.89 -3.79 -14.36
C ASP A 129 -7.02 -4.25 -12.92
N PHE A 130 -8.09 -3.82 -12.27
CA PHE A 130 -8.46 -4.20 -10.92
C PHE A 130 -9.56 -5.28 -10.89
N SER A 131 -9.87 -5.91 -12.02
CA SER A 131 -10.97 -6.88 -12.16
C SER A 131 -10.83 -8.12 -11.25
N ARG A 132 -9.65 -8.35 -10.72
CA ARG A 132 -9.34 -9.47 -9.82
C ARG A 132 -8.54 -9.07 -8.59
N ILE A 133 -8.65 -7.82 -8.17
CA ILE A 133 -7.86 -7.30 -7.03
C ILE A 133 -8.16 -8.04 -5.71
N ASP A 134 -9.33 -8.62 -5.55
CA ASP A 134 -9.67 -9.50 -4.43
C ASP A 134 -8.84 -10.80 -4.42
N LYS A 135 -8.53 -11.35 -5.59
CA LYS A 135 -7.66 -12.52 -5.75
C LYS A 135 -6.20 -12.13 -5.55
N ASP A 136 -5.80 -10.96 -6.02
CA ASP A 136 -4.46 -10.41 -5.82
C ASP A 136 -4.19 -10.19 -4.32
N HIS A 137 -5.11 -9.55 -3.61
CA HIS A 137 -5.11 -9.43 -2.15
C HIS A 137 -4.96 -10.80 -1.48
N ASN A 138 -5.79 -11.77 -1.87
CA ASN A 138 -5.78 -13.10 -1.27
C ASN A 138 -4.49 -13.89 -1.58
N SER A 139 -3.79 -13.58 -2.68
CA SER A 139 -2.47 -14.16 -2.96
C SER A 139 -1.44 -13.68 -1.95
N ILE A 140 -1.38 -12.38 -1.69
CA ILE A 140 -0.50 -11.82 -0.66
C ILE A 140 -0.90 -12.33 0.73
N TRP A 141 -2.19 -12.29 1.07
CA TRP A 141 -2.72 -12.83 2.33
C TRP A 141 -2.30 -14.28 2.58
N LYS A 142 -2.30 -15.12 1.53
CA LYS A 142 -1.85 -16.52 1.62
C LYS A 142 -0.34 -16.65 1.86
N ILE A 143 0.48 -15.85 1.16
CA ILE A 143 1.94 -15.80 1.35
C ILE A 143 2.25 -15.43 2.80
N GLN A 144 1.55 -14.45 3.34
CA GLN A 144 1.68 -14.00 4.74
C GLN A 144 1.07 -14.97 5.76
N LYS A 145 0.54 -16.12 5.33
CA LYS A 145 -0.14 -17.12 6.19
C LYS A 145 -1.32 -16.49 6.97
N GLY A 146 -2.05 -15.59 6.31
CA GLY A 146 -3.17 -14.89 6.90
C GLY A 146 -4.28 -15.84 7.38
N ASN A 147 -4.90 -15.51 8.51
CA ASN A 147 -6.01 -16.24 9.11
C ASN A 147 -7.29 -15.39 9.23
N ILE A 148 -7.16 -14.08 9.16
CA ILE A 148 -8.24 -13.08 9.24
C ILE A 148 -8.11 -12.13 8.05
N GLY A 149 -9.21 -11.49 7.64
CA GLY A 149 -9.19 -10.43 6.63
C GLY A 149 -9.18 -10.91 5.18
N LYS A 150 -9.41 -12.20 4.90
CA LYS A 150 -9.52 -12.70 3.52
C LYS A 150 -10.59 -11.94 2.74
N ALA A 151 -10.25 -11.43 1.56
CA ALA A 151 -11.18 -10.75 0.68
C ALA A 151 -12.24 -11.70 0.13
N LYS A 152 -13.50 -11.22 0.07
CA LYS A 152 -14.68 -11.96 -0.42
C LYS A 152 -15.24 -11.37 -1.71
N GLY A 153 -14.59 -10.36 -2.27
CA GLY A 153 -14.99 -9.68 -3.50
C GLY A 153 -14.39 -8.28 -3.59
N ILE A 154 -14.82 -7.56 -4.59
CA ILE A 154 -14.39 -6.21 -4.92
C ILE A 154 -15.45 -5.20 -4.47
N LEU A 155 -15.03 -4.06 -3.92
CA LEU A 155 -15.93 -2.96 -3.56
C LEU A 155 -16.58 -2.39 -4.81
N SER A 156 -17.84 -1.95 -4.70
CA SER A 156 -18.45 -1.08 -5.69
C SER A 156 -17.79 0.31 -5.64
N LEU A 157 -18.02 1.12 -6.65
CA LEU A 157 -17.49 2.49 -6.72
C LEU A 157 -17.87 3.32 -5.48
N ASP A 158 -19.12 3.21 -5.04
CA ASP A 158 -19.60 3.96 -3.87
C ASP A 158 -19.02 3.43 -2.55
N GLU A 159 -18.85 2.10 -2.43
CA GLU A 159 -18.19 1.50 -1.28
C GLU A 159 -16.69 1.89 -1.23
N GLU A 160 -16.01 1.96 -2.37
CA GLU A 160 -14.63 2.43 -2.46
C GLU A 160 -14.51 3.92 -2.09
N LYS A 161 -15.41 4.78 -2.59
CA LYS A 161 -15.48 6.20 -2.20
C LYS A 161 -15.69 6.36 -0.70
N ALA A 162 -16.57 5.56 -0.11
CA ALA A 162 -16.82 5.58 1.33
C ALA A 162 -15.56 5.17 2.11
N PHE A 163 -14.88 4.10 1.66
CA PHE A 163 -13.64 3.64 2.25
C PHE A 163 -12.54 4.72 2.20
N ILE A 164 -12.38 5.38 1.04
CA ILE A 164 -11.37 6.43 0.87
C ILE A 164 -11.63 7.59 1.86
N ARG A 165 -12.88 8.06 1.97
CA ARG A 165 -13.25 9.15 2.89
C ARG A 165 -13.09 8.76 4.37
N GLU A 166 -13.26 7.49 4.71
CA GLU A 166 -13.07 7.00 6.09
C GLU A 166 -11.59 6.98 6.48
N HIS A 167 -10.69 6.58 5.56
CA HIS A 167 -9.31 6.29 5.88
C HIS A 167 -8.32 7.38 5.43
N PHE A 168 -8.68 8.23 4.48
CA PHE A 168 -7.84 9.31 3.96
C PHE A 168 -8.52 10.67 4.11
N GLU A 169 -7.74 11.75 4.10
CA GLU A 169 -8.26 13.12 3.96
C GLU A 169 -8.47 13.41 2.48
N VAL A 170 -9.67 13.85 2.09
CA VAL A 170 -10.01 14.09 0.69
C VAL A 170 -10.14 15.58 0.44
N GLU A 171 -9.35 16.11 -0.52
CA GLU A 171 -9.46 17.48 -1.05
C GLU A 171 -10.34 17.53 -2.30
#